data_561addae89288f2ffb26c39319891fb7
#
_entry.id   561addae89288f2ffb26c39319891fb7
#
_cell.length_a   1.000
_cell.length_b   1.000
_cell.length_c   1.000
_cell.angle_alpha   90.00
_cell.angle_beta   90.00
_cell.angle_gamma   90.00
#
_symmetry.space_group_name_H-M   'P 1'
#
loop_
_entity.id
_entity.type
_entity.pdbx_description
1 polymer ?
#
loop_
_entity_poly.entity_id
_entity_poly.type
_entity_poly.pdbx_seq_one_letter_code
_entity_poly.pdbx_strand_id
1 'polypeptide(L)'
;MSKKFLTLISVMLIAVFVLAACGTAATATTAPVESTMAPEATKAPEATKAPEATAAPEAVTIKIWHQWDGKYLDAIAAAFKDYETAHPGVIIDLSKPEDVSNALKVAIPAGEGPDIIGWANDQIGAQALVGNIVALDDLGVTADFLTSTYEPAAVAGVQWSGKIWGLPESQEGIALVYNKAVVTADYLPTDPLNFDDLLAKATKFQKDTGNVLICNQAFGGSDAYHMAPIFFGEGVPSYISEDGTVNLNSPEAIKAANFLLALSKVSLKENSYDICKADLAAGKVGMWWTGPWAIAGVEEDKVDYGILPFGRPFVGIKALLMTKNAVDRGNADLALDIMKYFTSAEVQKKIALVNKTIPAVTAALKDPEVASLAAVVGFGAALNLGIPMSPSPFSSAQWDPVGKASAAIWTGAQTPEAAMADAQTAAETAVAAMK
;
A
#
# COMPACT_ATOMS: atom_id res chain seq x y z
N MET A 1 -22.57 -11.30 31.61
CA MET A 1 -22.70 -12.76 31.80
C MET A 1 -21.53 -13.24 32.69
N SER A 2 -21.80 -14.03 33.74
CA SER A 2 -20.77 -14.38 34.74
C SER A 2 -19.79 -15.43 34.20
N LYS A 3 -18.51 -15.35 34.62
CA LYS A 3 -17.45 -16.30 34.21
C LYS A 3 -17.82 -17.79 34.44
N LYS A 4 -18.75 -18.08 35.37
CA LYS A 4 -19.26 -19.41 35.64
C LYS A 4 -20.18 -19.96 34.55
N PHE A 5 -20.80 -19.11 33.73
CA PHE A 5 -21.69 -19.50 32.64
C PHE A 5 -20.91 -19.92 31.38
N LEU A 6 -19.77 -19.29 31.14
CA LEU A 6 -18.85 -19.67 30.02
C LEU A 6 -18.18 -21.03 30.25
N THR A 7 -17.84 -21.36 31.52
CA THR A 7 -17.19 -22.63 31.85
C THR A 7 -18.15 -23.83 31.69
N LEU A 8 -19.44 -23.64 31.91
CA LEU A 8 -20.46 -24.69 31.72
C LEU A 8 -20.69 -25.01 30.23
N ILE A 9 -20.63 -24.02 29.37
CA ILE A 9 -20.78 -24.20 27.89
C ILE A 9 -19.57 -24.90 27.30
N SER A 10 -18.37 -24.64 27.78
CA SER A 10 -17.13 -25.31 27.31
C SER A 10 -17.07 -26.79 27.71
N VAL A 11 -17.60 -27.16 28.86
CA VAL A 11 -17.65 -28.56 29.31
C VAL A 11 -18.72 -29.37 28.56
N MET A 12 -19.84 -28.73 28.15
CA MET A 12 -20.90 -29.39 27.39
C MET A 12 -20.53 -29.67 25.93
N LEU A 13 -19.66 -28.85 25.32
CA LEU A 13 -19.17 -29.02 23.94
C LEU A 13 -18.13 -30.15 23.82
N ILE A 14 -17.39 -30.48 24.88
CA ILE A 14 -16.41 -31.58 24.89
C ILE A 14 -17.08 -32.95 25.05
N ALA A 15 -18.26 -33.03 25.67
CA ALA A 15 -18.99 -34.29 25.88
C ALA A 15 -19.69 -34.82 24.62
N VAL A 16 -19.85 -34.05 23.55
CA VAL A 16 -20.53 -34.46 22.31
C VAL A 16 -19.60 -35.18 21.32
N PHE A 17 -18.29 -35.06 21.46
CA PHE A 17 -17.32 -35.64 20.51
C PHE A 17 -16.80 -37.03 20.88
N VAL A 18 -17.24 -37.64 21.98
CA VAL A 18 -16.69 -38.96 22.46
C VAL A 18 -17.61 -40.15 22.13
N LEU A 19 -18.78 -39.97 21.50
CA LEU A 19 -19.78 -41.04 21.31
C LEU A 19 -19.98 -41.51 19.86
N ALA A 20 -19.03 -41.29 18.95
CA ALA A 20 -19.15 -41.72 17.56
C ALA A 20 -18.01 -42.61 17.07
N ALA A 21 -17.62 -43.64 17.84
CA ALA A 21 -16.63 -44.61 17.39
C ALA A 21 -16.92 -46.01 17.97
N CYS A 22 -17.96 -46.68 17.47
CA CYS A 22 -18.15 -48.14 17.52
C CYS A 22 -19.16 -48.56 16.47
N GLY A 23 -18.71 -48.94 15.28
CA GLY A 23 -19.47 -49.62 14.23
C GLY A 23 -18.78 -50.90 13.84
N THR A 24 -19.42 -52.04 14.13
CA THR A 24 -18.97 -53.42 13.98
C THR A 24 -18.80 -53.84 12.52
N ALA A 25 -17.70 -54.58 12.24
CA ALA A 25 -17.42 -55.24 10.98
C ALA A 25 -18.33 -56.45 10.79
N ALA A 26 -18.97 -56.56 9.63
CA ALA A 26 -19.71 -57.71 9.20
C ALA A 26 -18.78 -58.67 8.42
N THR A 27 -18.71 -59.94 8.88
CA THR A 27 -17.98 -61.04 8.25
C THR A 27 -18.79 -61.61 7.11
N ALA A 28 -18.27 -61.66 5.89
CA ALA A 28 -18.87 -62.39 4.78
C ALA A 28 -18.32 -63.79 4.68
N THR A 29 -19.24 -64.74 4.74
CA THR A 29 -19.00 -66.20 4.59
C THR A 29 -18.90 -66.54 3.12
N THR A 30 -17.81 -67.18 2.70
CA THR A 30 -17.62 -67.77 1.35
C THR A 30 -18.19 -69.17 1.28
N ALA A 31 -19.05 -69.46 0.29
CA ALA A 31 -19.44 -70.79 -0.14
C ALA A 31 -18.63 -71.21 -1.40
N PRO A 32 -18.26 -72.48 -1.55
CA PRO A 32 -17.45 -72.90 -2.69
C PRO A 32 -18.31 -73.17 -3.93
N VAL A 33 -17.83 -72.74 -5.10
CA VAL A 33 -18.41 -73.15 -6.39
C VAL A 33 -17.34 -73.89 -7.18
N GLU A 34 -17.79 -75.02 -7.69
CA GLU A 34 -17.07 -76.05 -8.41
C GLU A 34 -16.57 -75.55 -9.80
N SER A 35 -15.37 -75.97 -10.15
CA SER A 35 -14.68 -75.61 -11.40
C SER A 35 -15.15 -76.47 -12.53
N THR A 36 -15.71 -75.87 -13.62
CA THR A 36 -15.83 -76.47 -14.93
C THR A 36 -14.86 -75.82 -15.91
N MET A 37 -13.99 -76.68 -16.51
CA MET A 37 -13.02 -76.25 -17.53
C MET A 37 -13.72 -75.78 -18.81
N ALA A 38 -13.33 -74.68 -19.36
CA ALA A 38 -13.69 -74.20 -20.72
C ALA A 38 -12.40 -73.92 -21.54
N PRO A 39 -12.46 -73.99 -22.87
CA PRO A 39 -11.32 -74.22 -23.76
C PRO A 39 -10.40 -73.00 -23.93
N GLU A 40 -9.16 -73.29 -24.25
CA GLU A 40 -8.01 -72.43 -24.52
C GLU A 40 -8.31 -71.35 -25.57
N ALA A 41 -8.32 -70.09 -25.16
CA ALA A 41 -8.50 -68.95 -26.03
C ALA A 41 -7.16 -68.43 -26.58
N THR A 42 -7.09 -68.28 -27.87
CA THR A 42 -5.99 -67.74 -28.69
C THR A 42 -5.49 -66.37 -28.14
N LYS A 43 -4.17 -66.21 -28.00
CA LYS A 43 -3.51 -64.98 -27.58
C LYS A 43 -3.92 -63.79 -28.50
N ALA A 44 -4.53 -62.80 -27.88
CA ALA A 44 -4.73 -61.48 -28.50
C ALA A 44 -3.40 -60.71 -28.60
N PRO A 45 -3.22 -59.81 -29.60
CA PRO A 45 -2.04 -59.03 -29.74
C PRO A 45 -1.83 -58.12 -28.50
N GLU A 46 -0.57 -58.06 -28.06
CA GLU A 46 -0.12 -57.20 -26.94
C GLU A 46 -0.48 -55.72 -27.21
N ALA A 47 -1.35 -55.18 -26.37
CA ALA A 47 -1.73 -53.75 -26.46
C ALA A 47 -0.52 -52.88 -26.25
N THR A 48 -0.16 -52.09 -27.22
CA THR A 48 0.85 -51.05 -27.13
C THR A 48 0.53 -50.15 -25.91
N LYS A 49 1.45 -50.09 -24.96
CA LYS A 49 1.33 -49.17 -23.80
C LYS A 49 1.07 -47.77 -24.32
N ALA A 50 -0.07 -47.18 -23.91
CA ALA A 50 -0.32 -45.74 -24.11
C ALA A 50 0.82 -44.93 -23.48
N PRO A 51 1.25 -43.83 -24.09
CA PRO A 51 2.26 -42.97 -23.49
C PRO A 51 1.82 -42.61 -22.07
N GLU A 52 2.71 -42.81 -21.12
CA GLU A 52 2.51 -42.39 -19.74
C GLU A 52 2.23 -40.89 -19.73
N ALA A 53 1.05 -40.50 -19.25
CA ALA A 53 0.70 -39.10 -19.14
C ALA A 53 1.75 -38.41 -18.31
N THR A 54 2.49 -37.46 -18.93
CA THR A 54 3.44 -36.63 -18.24
C THR A 54 2.70 -35.96 -17.07
N ALA A 55 3.14 -36.19 -15.85
CA ALA A 55 2.56 -35.54 -14.68
C ALA A 55 2.53 -34.04 -14.92
N ALA A 56 1.40 -33.40 -14.69
CA ALA A 56 1.31 -31.96 -14.75
C ALA A 56 2.39 -31.38 -13.81
N PRO A 57 3.13 -30.35 -14.23
CA PRO A 57 4.15 -29.75 -13.37
C PRO A 57 3.51 -29.34 -12.04
N GLU A 58 4.20 -29.60 -10.93
CA GLU A 58 3.75 -29.16 -9.61
C GLU A 58 3.52 -27.64 -9.63
N ALA A 59 2.39 -27.21 -9.08
CA ALA A 59 2.04 -25.79 -9.03
C ALA A 59 3.03 -25.05 -8.12
N VAL A 60 3.59 -23.94 -8.63
CA VAL A 60 4.47 -23.05 -7.88
C VAL A 60 3.64 -21.91 -7.33
N THR A 61 3.72 -21.68 -6.01
CA THR A 61 3.04 -20.55 -5.35
C THR A 61 4.03 -19.43 -5.08
N ILE A 62 3.72 -18.24 -5.59
CA ILE A 62 4.42 -16.99 -5.30
C ILE A 62 3.60 -16.20 -4.29
N LYS A 63 4.17 -15.95 -3.11
CA LYS A 63 3.53 -15.19 -2.04
C LYS A 63 3.85 -13.70 -2.20
N ILE A 64 2.81 -12.86 -2.24
CA ILE A 64 2.94 -11.41 -2.30
C ILE A 64 2.27 -10.81 -1.07
N TRP A 65 3.05 -10.14 -0.22
CA TRP A 65 2.49 -9.33 0.87
C TRP A 65 2.40 -7.89 0.43
N HIS A 66 1.27 -7.23 0.74
CA HIS A 66 0.95 -5.93 0.19
C HIS A 66 0.22 -5.02 1.18
N GLN A 67 0.09 -3.74 0.81
CA GLN A 67 -0.69 -2.74 1.55
C GLN A 67 -1.91 -2.22 0.76
N TRP A 68 -2.26 -2.84 -0.35
CA TRP A 68 -3.44 -2.47 -1.14
C TRP A 68 -4.73 -2.85 -0.44
N ASP A 69 -5.80 -2.05 -0.62
CA ASP A 69 -7.08 -2.25 0.01
C ASP A 69 -8.27 -1.97 -0.93
N GLY A 70 -9.43 -2.53 -0.57
CA GLY A 70 -10.73 -2.22 -1.19
C GLY A 70 -10.70 -2.31 -2.70
N LYS A 71 -11.33 -1.35 -3.35
CA LYS A 71 -11.40 -1.28 -4.84
C LYS A 71 -10.03 -1.18 -5.50
N TYR A 72 -9.07 -0.59 -4.83
CA TYR A 72 -7.70 -0.52 -5.32
C TYR A 72 -7.10 -1.92 -5.49
N LEU A 73 -7.31 -2.80 -4.50
CA LEU A 73 -6.87 -4.19 -4.55
C LEU A 73 -7.58 -5.00 -5.63
N ASP A 74 -8.88 -4.77 -5.87
CA ASP A 74 -9.66 -5.55 -6.84
C ASP A 74 -9.02 -5.53 -8.25
N ALA A 75 -8.61 -4.36 -8.74
CA ALA A 75 -7.98 -4.22 -10.05
C ALA A 75 -6.59 -4.90 -10.11
N ILE A 76 -5.84 -4.82 -9.00
CA ILE A 76 -4.52 -5.45 -8.87
C ILE A 76 -4.65 -6.97 -8.83
N ALA A 77 -5.60 -7.49 -8.04
CA ALA A 77 -5.88 -8.92 -7.97
C ALA A 77 -6.33 -9.48 -9.32
N ALA A 78 -7.13 -8.72 -10.09
CA ALA A 78 -7.52 -9.10 -11.44
C ALA A 78 -6.31 -9.19 -12.39
N ALA A 79 -5.35 -8.26 -12.31
CA ALA A 79 -4.14 -8.31 -13.12
C ALA A 79 -3.29 -9.55 -12.80
N PHE A 80 -3.13 -9.90 -11.52
CA PHE A 80 -2.43 -11.12 -11.14
C PHE A 80 -3.18 -12.39 -11.58
N LYS A 81 -4.52 -12.36 -11.57
CA LYS A 81 -5.34 -13.46 -12.08
C LYS A 81 -5.19 -13.66 -13.59
N ASP A 82 -5.04 -12.57 -14.34
CA ASP A 82 -4.71 -12.62 -15.78
C ASP A 82 -3.35 -13.31 -16.00
N TYR A 83 -2.35 -13.01 -15.14
CA TYR A 83 -1.05 -13.68 -15.19
C TYR A 83 -1.15 -15.19 -14.93
N GLU A 84 -1.87 -15.61 -13.87
CA GLU A 84 -2.09 -17.04 -13.57
C GLU A 84 -2.76 -17.77 -14.73
N THR A 85 -3.72 -17.09 -15.39
CA THR A 85 -4.45 -17.66 -16.54
C THR A 85 -3.51 -17.90 -17.72
N ALA A 86 -2.56 -17.00 -17.95
CA ALA A 86 -1.55 -17.11 -19.00
C ALA A 86 -0.42 -18.10 -18.67
N HIS A 87 -0.20 -18.39 -17.36
CA HIS A 87 0.87 -19.26 -16.87
C HIS A 87 0.30 -20.43 -16.02
N PRO A 88 -0.29 -21.46 -16.65
CA PRO A 88 -0.84 -22.61 -15.94
C PRO A 88 0.21 -23.28 -15.04
N GLY A 89 -0.14 -23.50 -13.78
CA GLY A 89 0.77 -24.04 -12.75
C GLY A 89 1.42 -22.97 -11.87
N VAL A 90 1.18 -21.67 -12.13
CA VAL A 90 1.54 -20.59 -11.22
C VAL A 90 0.32 -20.19 -10.39
N ILE A 91 0.52 -20.03 -9.08
CA ILE A 91 -0.47 -19.52 -8.13
C ILE A 91 0.13 -18.27 -7.48
N ILE A 92 -0.63 -17.19 -7.45
CA ILE A 92 -0.23 -15.94 -6.78
C ILE A 92 -1.07 -15.78 -5.51
N ASP A 93 -0.43 -15.93 -4.36
CA ASP A 93 -1.05 -15.74 -3.04
C ASP A 93 -0.88 -14.27 -2.60
N LEU A 94 -1.97 -13.51 -2.68
CA LEU A 94 -2.02 -12.13 -2.20
C LEU A 94 -2.46 -12.12 -0.74
N SER A 95 -1.56 -11.71 0.14
CA SER A 95 -1.80 -11.66 1.58
C SER A 95 -1.48 -10.28 2.16
N LYS A 96 -2.30 -9.85 3.13
CA LYS A 96 -2.09 -8.59 3.87
C LYS A 96 -2.13 -8.87 5.36
N PRO A 97 -0.98 -9.15 6.01
CA PRO A 97 -0.90 -9.17 7.47
C PRO A 97 -1.39 -7.86 8.09
N GLU A 98 -2.02 -7.89 9.25
CA GLU A 98 -2.54 -6.70 9.93
C GLU A 98 -1.45 -5.66 10.18
N ASP A 99 -0.26 -6.10 10.62
CA ASP A 99 0.95 -5.27 10.74
C ASP A 99 2.04 -5.85 9.85
N VAL A 100 2.00 -5.49 8.56
CA VAL A 100 2.94 -6.00 7.56
C VAL A 100 4.39 -5.69 7.95
N SER A 101 4.67 -4.50 8.46
CA SER A 101 6.04 -4.08 8.80
C SER A 101 6.66 -4.95 9.89
N ASN A 102 5.91 -5.26 10.96
CA ASN A 102 6.40 -6.15 12.02
C ASN A 102 6.38 -7.62 11.59
N ALA A 103 5.39 -8.03 10.79
CA ALA A 103 5.33 -9.39 10.26
C ALA A 103 6.57 -9.71 9.39
N LEU A 104 7.01 -8.78 8.52
CA LEU A 104 8.21 -8.94 7.69
C LEU A 104 9.49 -9.16 8.52
N LYS A 105 9.66 -8.42 9.62
CA LYS A 105 10.83 -8.54 10.50
C LYS A 105 11.00 -9.94 11.10
N VAL A 106 9.91 -10.68 11.27
CA VAL A 106 9.89 -12.02 11.85
C VAL A 106 9.88 -13.09 10.74
N ALA A 107 9.00 -12.96 9.76
CA ALA A 107 8.75 -13.99 8.78
C ALA A 107 9.88 -14.15 7.76
N ILE A 108 10.50 -13.04 7.29
CA ILE A 108 11.58 -13.16 6.29
C ILE A 108 12.81 -13.87 6.86
N PRO A 109 13.35 -13.52 8.06
CA PRO A 109 14.45 -14.26 8.65
C PRO A 109 14.15 -15.73 8.94
N ALA A 110 12.88 -16.07 9.24
CA ALA A 110 12.44 -17.44 9.47
C ALA A 110 12.24 -18.26 8.17
N GLY A 111 12.35 -17.66 6.98
CA GLY A 111 12.05 -18.33 5.71
C GLY A 111 10.56 -18.43 5.37
N GLU A 112 9.68 -17.86 6.21
CA GLU A 112 8.22 -17.93 6.08
C GLU A 112 7.61 -16.67 5.42
N GLY A 113 8.43 -15.68 5.13
CA GLY A 113 8.00 -14.42 4.50
C GLY A 113 7.54 -14.59 3.05
N PRO A 114 7.04 -13.52 2.42
CA PRO A 114 6.62 -13.51 1.03
C PRO A 114 7.82 -13.63 0.08
N ASP A 115 7.54 -13.90 -1.19
CA ASP A 115 8.53 -13.80 -2.29
C ASP A 115 8.65 -12.35 -2.77
N ILE A 116 7.53 -11.62 -2.79
CA ILE A 116 7.44 -10.22 -3.24
C ILE A 116 6.72 -9.39 -2.16
N ILE A 117 7.18 -8.14 -1.99
CA ILE A 117 6.50 -7.13 -1.17
C ILE A 117 5.99 -6.02 -2.10
N GLY A 118 4.69 -5.73 -2.07
CA GLY A 118 4.09 -4.54 -2.69
C GLY A 118 3.99 -3.41 -1.68
N TRP A 119 4.95 -2.46 -1.67
CA TRP A 119 5.07 -1.43 -0.64
C TRP A 119 5.57 -0.08 -1.19
N ALA A 120 5.55 0.93 -0.31
CA ALA A 120 6.17 2.22 -0.60
C ALA A 120 7.70 2.16 -0.45
N ASN A 121 8.38 3.02 -1.18
CA ASN A 121 9.84 3.03 -1.30
C ASN A 121 10.61 3.45 -0.02
N ASP A 122 9.93 4.02 0.96
CA ASP A 122 10.50 4.35 2.28
C ASP A 122 11.03 3.12 3.05
N GLN A 123 10.57 1.92 2.68
CA GLN A 123 10.99 0.66 3.32
C GLN A 123 12.30 0.11 2.74
N ILE A 124 12.71 0.55 1.57
CA ILE A 124 13.83 -0.04 0.82
C ILE A 124 15.11 -0.10 1.65
N GLY A 125 15.59 1.05 2.14
CA GLY A 125 16.86 1.11 2.85
C GLY A 125 16.88 0.27 4.13
N ALA A 126 15.80 0.30 4.90
CA ALA A 126 15.69 -0.49 6.13
C ALA A 126 15.68 -2.00 5.84
N GLN A 127 14.92 -2.43 4.83
CA GLN A 127 14.86 -3.85 4.46
C GLN A 127 16.15 -4.34 3.78
N ALA A 128 16.81 -3.48 3.00
CA ALA A 128 18.09 -3.80 2.36
C ALA A 128 19.23 -3.95 3.38
N LEU A 129 19.30 -3.06 4.39
CA LEU A 129 20.33 -3.13 5.44
C LEU A 129 20.29 -4.43 6.25
N VAL A 130 19.09 -4.96 6.51
CA VAL A 130 18.94 -6.22 7.26
C VAL A 130 18.95 -7.45 6.34
N GLY A 131 19.16 -7.26 5.02
CA GLY A 131 19.21 -8.34 4.04
C GLY A 131 17.88 -9.05 3.78
N ASN A 132 16.76 -8.39 4.04
CA ASN A 132 15.43 -8.96 3.80
C ASN A 132 15.01 -8.91 2.34
N ILE A 133 15.49 -7.91 1.59
CA ILE A 133 15.26 -7.77 0.14
C ILE A 133 16.56 -7.94 -0.63
N VAL A 134 16.45 -8.29 -1.91
CA VAL A 134 17.61 -8.52 -2.78
C VAL A 134 17.73 -7.43 -3.84
N ALA A 135 18.97 -7.11 -4.20
CA ALA A 135 19.23 -6.18 -5.28
C ALA A 135 18.88 -6.83 -6.63
N LEU A 136 18.07 -6.16 -7.42
CA LEU A 136 17.63 -6.67 -8.72
C LEU A 136 18.70 -6.61 -9.80
N ASP A 137 19.77 -5.80 -9.60
CA ASP A 137 20.95 -5.79 -10.45
C ASP A 137 21.59 -7.20 -10.52
N ASP A 138 21.63 -7.89 -9.39
CA ASP A 138 22.21 -9.23 -9.28
C ASP A 138 21.36 -10.29 -10.02
N LEU A 139 20.12 -9.93 -10.42
CA LEU A 139 19.19 -10.71 -11.22
C LEU A 139 19.04 -10.18 -12.67
N GLY A 140 19.95 -9.30 -13.10
CA GLY A 140 20.01 -8.80 -14.47
C GLY A 140 19.08 -7.63 -14.78
N VAL A 141 18.49 -6.95 -13.80
CA VAL A 141 17.80 -5.67 -14.01
C VAL A 141 18.86 -4.57 -14.14
N THR A 142 18.82 -3.82 -15.25
CA THR A 142 19.83 -2.80 -15.54
C THR A 142 19.31 -1.38 -15.32
N ALA A 143 20.20 -0.43 -15.10
CA ALA A 143 19.86 0.98 -15.03
C ALA A 143 19.22 1.48 -16.33
N ASP A 144 19.68 0.97 -17.50
CA ASP A 144 19.09 1.31 -18.79
C ASP A 144 17.65 0.82 -18.93
N PHE A 145 17.33 -0.38 -18.41
CA PHE A 145 15.95 -0.88 -18.35
C PHE A 145 15.08 0.06 -17.52
N LEU A 146 15.54 0.45 -16.32
CA LEU A 146 14.78 1.36 -15.46
C LEU A 146 14.52 2.72 -16.13
N THR A 147 15.57 3.36 -16.63
CA THR A 147 15.48 4.72 -17.20
C THR A 147 14.70 4.77 -18.51
N SER A 148 14.67 3.68 -19.27
CA SER A 148 13.87 3.57 -20.50
C SER A 148 12.40 3.24 -20.24
N THR A 149 12.08 2.67 -19.08
CA THR A 149 10.73 2.16 -18.77
C THR A 149 9.95 3.11 -17.86
N TYR A 150 10.60 3.70 -16.85
CA TYR A 150 9.92 4.41 -15.78
C TYR A 150 10.24 5.90 -15.73
N GLU A 151 9.35 6.67 -15.10
CA GLU A 151 9.54 8.10 -14.86
C GLU A 151 10.76 8.35 -13.95
N PRO A 152 11.49 9.47 -14.13
CA PRO A 152 12.74 9.74 -13.42
C PRO A 152 12.61 9.69 -11.88
N ALA A 153 11.49 10.22 -11.33
CA ALA A 153 11.24 10.18 -9.89
C ALA A 153 11.05 8.74 -9.37
N ALA A 154 10.40 7.88 -10.18
CA ALA A 154 10.19 6.49 -9.85
C ALA A 154 11.50 5.69 -9.89
N VAL A 155 12.36 5.97 -10.89
CA VAL A 155 13.71 5.39 -10.97
C VAL A 155 14.54 5.74 -9.73
N ALA A 156 14.59 7.02 -9.37
CA ALA A 156 15.31 7.47 -8.17
C ALA A 156 14.74 6.85 -6.88
N GLY A 157 13.41 6.69 -6.81
CA GLY A 157 12.73 6.15 -5.65
C GLY A 157 13.00 4.67 -5.35
N VAL A 158 13.51 3.88 -6.31
CA VAL A 158 13.82 2.45 -6.11
C VAL A 158 15.32 2.15 -6.11
N GLN A 159 16.15 3.19 -6.15
CA GLN A 159 17.61 3.07 -6.09
C GLN A 159 18.15 3.56 -4.76
N TRP A 160 18.96 2.76 -4.11
CA TRP A 160 19.65 3.14 -2.88
C TRP A 160 21.03 2.47 -2.82
N SER A 161 22.04 3.23 -2.33
CA SER A 161 23.43 2.76 -2.22
C SER A 161 23.99 2.16 -3.52
N GLY A 162 23.64 2.76 -4.67
CA GLY A 162 24.10 2.34 -6.01
C GLY A 162 23.50 1.05 -6.54
N LYS A 163 22.44 0.53 -5.91
CA LYS A 163 21.75 -0.71 -6.28
C LYS A 163 20.28 -0.43 -6.61
N ILE A 164 19.67 -1.33 -7.40
CA ILE A 164 18.25 -1.35 -7.76
C ILE A 164 17.55 -2.33 -6.84
N TRP A 165 16.54 -1.86 -6.09
CA TRP A 165 15.88 -2.67 -5.05
C TRP A 165 14.44 -3.06 -5.37
N GLY A 166 13.85 -2.48 -6.42
CA GLY A 166 12.47 -2.76 -6.80
C GLY A 166 12.11 -2.32 -8.19
N LEU A 167 10.91 -2.72 -8.65
CA LEU A 167 10.29 -2.21 -9.87
C LEU A 167 9.14 -1.30 -9.50
N PRO A 168 9.12 -0.03 -9.98
CA PRO A 168 8.10 0.94 -9.62
C PRO A 168 6.71 0.58 -10.17
N GLU A 169 5.68 0.75 -9.35
CA GLU A 169 4.27 0.60 -9.71
C GLU A 169 3.66 1.96 -10.04
N SER A 170 3.56 2.84 -9.05
CA SER A 170 2.88 4.13 -9.16
C SER A 170 3.61 5.22 -8.41
N GLN A 171 3.27 6.47 -8.76
CA GLN A 171 3.68 7.68 -8.05
C GLN A 171 2.49 8.20 -7.25
N GLU A 172 2.74 8.60 -6.02
CA GLU A 172 1.69 9.06 -5.12
C GLU A 172 2.12 10.32 -4.37
N GLY A 173 1.15 11.17 -4.09
CA GLY A 173 1.31 12.35 -3.25
C GLY A 173 -0.04 12.87 -2.81
N ILE A 174 -0.03 13.75 -1.84
CA ILE A 174 -1.22 14.32 -1.22
C ILE A 174 -1.66 15.59 -1.96
N ALA A 175 -2.98 15.73 -2.11
CA ALA A 175 -3.63 16.93 -2.62
C ALA A 175 -4.97 17.17 -1.90
N LEU A 176 -5.69 18.21 -2.25
CA LEU A 176 -7.06 18.46 -1.80
C LEU A 176 -8.03 18.03 -2.90
N VAL A 177 -8.80 16.97 -2.63
CA VAL A 177 -9.92 16.54 -3.49
C VAL A 177 -11.17 17.25 -3.02
N TYR A 178 -11.78 18.09 -3.85
CA TYR A 178 -12.93 18.89 -3.46
C TYR A 178 -14.20 18.51 -4.23
N ASN A 179 -15.34 18.65 -3.55
CA ASN A 179 -16.67 18.46 -4.13
C ASN A 179 -17.14 19.77 -4.78
N LYS A 180 -17.23 19.80 -6.13
CA LYS A 180 -17.64 20.98 -6.90
C LYS A 180 -19.07 21.42 -6.64
N ALA A 181 -19.92 20.52 -6.12
CA ALA A 181 -21.30 20.87 -5.79
C ALA A 181 -21.40 21.84 -4.60
N VAL A 182 -20.38 21.84 -3.70
CA VAL A 182 -20.39 22.66 -2.48
C VAL A 182 -19.24 23.66 -2.40
N VAL A 183 -18.14 23.42 -3.12
CA VAL A 183 -16.97 24.31 -3.12
C VAL A 183 -16.96 25.16 -4.38
N THR A 184 -17.35 26.42 -4.24
CA THR A 184 -17.28 27.41 -5.31
C THR A 184 -15.90 28.07 -5.37
N ALA A 185 -15.65 28.87 -6.41
CA ALA A 185 -14.38 29.59 -6.57
C ALA A 185 -14.01 30.48 -5.36
N ASP A 186 -14.99 30.96 -4.60
CA ASP A 186 -14.78 31.80 -3.41
C ASP A 186 -14.04 31.06 -2.28
N TYR A 187 -14.09 29.73 -2.27
CA TYR A 187 -13.48 28.88 -1.25
C TYR A 187 -12.22 28.16 -1.75
N LEU A 188 -11.86 28.31 -3.02
CA LEU A 188 -10.65 27.70 -3.57
C LEU A 188 -9.43 28.60 -3.29
N PRO A 189 -8.36 28.08 -2.67
CA PRO A 189 -7.08 28.79 -2.58
C PRO A 189 -6.47 28.92 -3.98
N THR A 190 -5.81 30.04 -4.23
CA THR A 190 -5.20 30.32 -5.55
C THR A 190 -3.72 29.97 -5.63
N ASP A 191 -3.06 29.86 -4.47
CA ASP A 191 -1.66 29.49 -4.34
C ASP A 191 -1.55 28.30 -3.37
N PRO A 192 -1.04 27.14 -3.80
CA PRO A 192 -0.91 25.96 -2.96
C PRO A 192 0.04 26.16 -1.76
N LEU A 193 0.91 27.17 -1.77
CA LEU A 193 1.84 27.48 -0.70
C LEU A 193 1.33 28.60 0.24
N ASN A 194 0.18 29.21 -0.05
CA ASN A 194 -0.41 30.24 0.79
C ASN A 194 -1.37 29.61 1.81
N PHE A 195 -0.82 29.11 2.91
CA PHE A 195 -1.60 28.48 3.99
C PHE A 195 -2.50 29.46 4.75
N ASP A 196 -2.16 30.74 4.81
CA ASP A 196 -3.01 31.79 5.40
C ASP A 196 -4.29 32.00 4.57
N ASP A 197 -4.20 32.00 3.23
CA ASP A 197 -5.37 32.05 2.37
C ASP A 197 -6.24 30.80 2.54
N LEU A 198 -5.65 29.61 2.58
CA LEU A 198 -6.38 28.36 2.83
C LEU A 198 -7.13 28.40 4.16
N LEU A 199 -6.48 28.87 5.24
CA LEU A 199 -7.12 29.03 6.56
C LEU A 199 -8.26 30.05 6.54
N ALA A 200 -8.08 31.17 5.83
CA ALA A 200 -9.12 32.18 5.64
C ALA A 200 -10.33 31.61 4.87
N LYS A 201 -10.07 30.82 3.80
CA LYS A 201 -11.12 30.12 3.04
C LYS A 201 -11.86 29.09 3.90
N ALA A 202 -11.14 28.30 4.71
CA ALA A 202 -11.74 27.35 5.62
C ALA A 202 -12.64 28.03 6.68
N THR A 203 -12.16 29.12 7.25
CA THR A 203 -12.92 29.93 8.21
C THR A 203 -14.17 30.54 7.58
N LYS A 204 -14.03 31.09 6.35
CA LYS A 204 -15.16 31.67 5.59
C LYS A 204 -16.20 30.60 5.28
N PHE A 205 -15.76 29.42 4.77
CA PHE A 205 -16.68 28.33 4.42
C PHE A 205 -17.49 27.88 5.64
N GLN A 206 -16.83 27.69 6.79
CA GLN A 206 -17.51 27.32 8.03
C GLN A 206 -18.53 28.36 8.46
N LYS A 207 -18.18 29.64 8.37
CA LYS A 207 -19.11 30.74 8.72
C LYS A 207 -20.32 30.80 7.79
N ASP A 208 -20.10 30.61 6.49
CA ASP A 208 -21.15 30.77 5.49
C ASP A 208 -22.11 29.58 5.41
N THR A 209 -21.60 28.36 5.65
CA THR A 209 -22.34 27.11 5.44
C THR A 209 -22.67 26.35 6.72
N GLY A 210 -21.95 26.60 7.80
CA GLY A 210 -22.00 25.77 9.03
C GLY A 210 -21.23 24.44 8.91
N ASN A 211 -20.68 24.12 7.75
CA ASN A 211 -19.90 22.91 7.47
C ASN A 211 -18.39 23.20 7.54
N VAL A 212 -17.54 22.17 7.50
CA VAL A 212 -16.08 22.34 7.44
C VAL A 212 -15.57 22.25 6.02
N LEU A 213 -14.54 23.06 5.67
CA LEU A 213 -13.95 23.01 4.34
C LEU A 213 -13.06 21.78 4.17
N ILE A 214 -12.23 21.43 5.15
CA ILE A 214 -11.18 20.43 5.00
C ILE A 214 -11.38 19.29 6.00
N CYS A 215 -11.36 18.05 5.50
CA CYS A 215 -11.24 16.82 6.28
C CYS A 215 -9.88 16.18 6.04
N ASN A 216 -9.13 15.91 7.11
CA ASN A 216 -7.89 15.16 7.06
C ASN A 216 -8.04 13.83 7.79
N GLN A 217 -7.92 12.73 7.07
CA GLN A 217 -8.06 11.38 7.61
C GLN A 217 -6.93 10.94 8.56
N ALA A 218 -5.80 11.63 8.53
CA ALA A 218 -4.59 11.23 9.25
C ALA A 218 -4.69 11.34 10.78
N PHE A 219 -5.61 12.16 11.31
CA PHE A 219 -5.68 12.42 12.74
C PHE A 219 -6.47 11.39 13.55
N GLY A 220 -6.99 10.35 12.90
CA GLY A 220 -7.46 9.14 13.58
C GLY A 220 -6.32 8.21 14.04
N GLY A 221 -5.08 8.55 13.68
CA GLY A 221 -3.85 7.81 13.97
C GLY A 221 -2.61 8.69 13.85
N SER A 222 -1.44 8.06 13.80
CA SER A 222 -0.15 8.71 13.61
C SER A 222 0.25 8.63 12.15
N ASP A 223 0.09 9.71 11.38
CA ASP A 223 0.36 9.72 9.93
C ASP A 223 1.13 10.96 9.49
N ALA A 224 2.45 10.80 9.41
CA ALA A 224 3.36 11.86 8.97
C ALA A 224 3.30 12.11 7.45
N TYR A 225 2.87 11.15 6.64
CA TYR A 225 2.82 11.28 5.19
C TYR A 225 1.82 12.36 4.76
N HIS A 226 0.64 12.39 5.39
CA HIS A 226 -0.37 13.42 5.12
C HIS A 226 0.06 14.80 5.60
N MET A 227 0.97 14.90 6.58
CA MET A 227 1.46 16.20 7.08
C MET A 227 2.51 16.84 6.18
N ALA A 228 3.20 16.06 5.36
CA ALA A 228 4.30 16.52 4.51
C ALA A 228 3.97 17.77 3.68
N PRO A 229 2.78 17.91 3.03
CA PRO A 229 2.46 19.10 2.25
C PRO A 229 2.64 20.42 3.00
N ILE A 230 2.29 20.45 4.28
CA ILE A 230 2.40 21.65 5.11
C ILE A 230 3.86 21.88 5.52
N PHE A 231 4.51 20.88 6.09
CA PHE A 231 5.88 21.04 6.58
C PHE A 231 6.83 21.42 5.45
N PHE A 232 6.78 20.73 4.32
CA PHE A 232 7.64 21.05 3.19
C PHE A 232 7.22 22.31 2.46
N GLY A 233 5.91 22.61 2.46
CA GLY A 233 5.38 23.87 1.94
C GLY A 233 5.85 25.08 2.73
N GLU A 234 6.04 24.96 4.04
CA GLU A 234 6.61 26.00 4.90
C GLU A 234 8.15 26.09 4.83
N GLY A 235 8.80 25.16 4.10
CA GLY A 235 10.23 25.24 3.83
C GLY A 235 11.10 24.23 4.56
N VAL A 236 10.51 23.28 5.31
CA VAL A 236 11.26 22.13 5.85
C VAL A 236 11.78 21.31 4.68
N PRO A 237 13.10 21.09 4.53
CA PRO A 237 13.66 20.44 3.35
C PRO A 237 13.32 18.96 3.27
N SER A 238 13.25 18.29 4.39
CA SER A 238 12.81 16.91 4.62
C SER A 238 12.64 16.73 6.13
N TYR A 239 11.85 15.75 6.58
CA TYR A 239 11.78 15.44 8.01
C TYR A 239 13.13 14.90 8.52
N ILE A 240 13.70 13.95 7.78
CA ILE A 240 15.04 13.40 8.01
C ILE A 240 15.76 13.36 6.66
N SER A 241 16.94 13.93 6.60
CA SER A 241 17.78 13.93 5.40
C SER A 241 18.44 12.56 5.18
N GLU A 242 19.01 12.33 3.99
CA GLU A 242 19.63 11.05 3.63
C GLU A 242 20.83 10.69 4.53
N ASP A 243 21.50 11.67 5.10
CA ASP A 243 22.59 11.50 6.05
C ASP A 243 22.14 11.26 7.51
N GLY A 244 20.82 11.27 7.76
CA GLY A 244 20.22 11.12 9.06
C GLY A 244 20.09 12.42 9.86
N THR A 245 20.28 13.60 9.24
CA THR A 245 19.99 14.89 9.88
C THR A 245 18.50 15.07 10.06
N VAL A 246 18.05 15.33 11.29
CA VAL A 246 16.63 15.52 11.64
C VAL A 246 16.29 17.02 11.61
N ASN A 247 15.19 17.41 10.93
CA ASN A 247 14.80 18.80 10.67
C ASN A 247 13.45 19.17 11.31
N LEU A 248 13.07 18.54 12.42
CA LEU A 248 11.74 18.66 12.99
C LEU A 248 11.56 19.82 13.98
N ASN A 249 12.66 20.42 14.47
CA ASN A 249 12.60 21.55 15.41
C ASN A 249 13.19 22.84 14.81
N SER A 250 12.99 23.03 13.48
CA SER A 250 13.38 24.27 12.81
C SER A 250 12.28 25.33 12.92
N PRO A 251 12.60 26.62 12.69
CA PRO A 251 11.57 27.68 12.62
C PRO A 251 10.44 27.37 11.61
N GLU A 252 10.77 26.76 10.48
CA GLU A 252 9.85 26.37 9.44
C GLU A 252 8.92 25.24 9.93
N ALA A 253 9.47 24.26 10.65
CA ALA A 253 8.69 23.17 11.25
C ALA A 253 7.72 23.70 12.33
N ILE A 254 8.15 24.63 13.15
CA ILE A 254 7.31 25.31 14.14
C ILE A 254 6.20 26.11 13.44
N LYS A 255 6.50 26.79 12.33
CA LYS A 255 5.51 27.52 11.53
C LYS A 255 4.44 26.59 10.97
N ALA A 256 4.86 25.45 10.40
CA ALA A 256 3.96 24.40 9.92
C ALA A 256 3.06 23.86 11.04
N ALA A 257 3.64 23.59 12.19
CA ALA A 257 2.93 23.12 13.38
C ALA A 257 1.90 24.13 13.91
N ASN A 258 2.22 25.42 13.89
CA ASN A 258 1.27 26.48 14.24
C ASN A 258 0.10 26.57 13.25
N PHE A 259 0.36 26.36 11.95
CA PHE A 259 -0.72 26.28 10.96
C PHE A 259 -1.63 25.06 11.22
N LEU A 260 -1.08 23.88 11.55
CA LEU A 260 -1.87 22.71 11.93
C LEU A 260 -2.80 23.01 13.12
N LEU A 261 -2.28 23.66 14.16
CA LEU A 261 -3.07 24.07 15.31
C LEU A 261 -4.18 25.08 14.94
N ALA A 262 -3.90 26.00 14.02
CA ALA A 262 -4.91 26.96 13.54
C ALA A 262 -6.00 26.25 12.72
N LEU A 263 -5.61 25.36 11.82
CA LEU A 263 -6.53 24.60 10.95
C LEU A 263 -7.43 23.66 11.76
N SER A 264 -6.92 23.07 12.86
CA SER A 264 -7.70 22.17 13.73
C SER A 264 -8.94 22.85 14.33
N LYS A 265 -8.93 24.18 14.47
CA LYS A 265 -10.04 24.94 15.05
C LYS A 265 -11.22 25.10 14.10
N VAL A 266 -10.99 24.93 12.79
CA VAL A 266 -12.00 25.06 11.72
C VAL A 266 -12.17 23.77 10.91
N SER A 267 -11.72 22.63 11.47
CA SER A 267 -11.80 21.30 10.87
C SER A 267 -12.58 20.33 11.77
N LEU A 268 -12.89 19.13 11.28
CA LEU A 268 -13.51 18.06 12.11
C LEU A 268 -12.58 17.67 13.25
N LYS A 269 -13.15 17.40 14.41
CA LYS A 269 -12.42 16.90 15.59
C LYS A 269 -12.12 15.42 15.49
N GLU A 270 -13.08 14.66 14.99
CA GLU A 270 -12.97 13.23 14.73
C GLU A 270 -13.00 13.01 13.23
N ASN A 271 -12.04 12.28 12.70
CA ASN A 271 -11.87 12.02 11.30
C ASN A 271 -11.17 10.67 11.07
N SER A 272 -11.55 10.06 9.99
CA SER A 272 -10.97 8.83 9.46
C SER A 272 -11.14 8.83 7.96
N TYR A 273 -10.58 7.86 7.28
CA TYR A 273 -10.81 7.65 5.85
C TYR A 273 -12.31 7.59 5.52
N ASP A 274 -13.06 6.76 6.25
CA ASP A 274 -14.49 6.54 6.00
C ASP A 274 -15.33 7.77 6.30
N ILE A 275 -15.03 8.51 7.38
CA ILE A 275 -15.70 9.76 7.73
C ILE A 275 -15.47 10.79 6.63
N CYS A 276 -14.22 11.02 6.22
CA CYS A 276 -13.91 12.02 5.19
C CYS A 276 -14.55 11.65 3.85
N LYS A 277 -14.52 10.38 3.44
CA LYS A 277 -15.18 9.90 2.23
C LYS A 277 -16.70 10.15 2.27
N ALA A 278 -17.36 9.70 3.32
CA ALA A 278 -18.80 9.83 3.47
C ALA A 278 -19.27 11.30 3.56
N ASP A 279 -18.54 12.12 4.30
CA ASP A 279 -18.91 13.52 4.48
C ASP A 279 -18.58 14.38 3.24
N LEU A 280 -17.56 14.03 2.44
CA LEU A 280 -17.32 14.62 1.13
C LEU A 280 -18.49 14.33 0.18
N ALA A 281 -18.92 13.05 0.13
CA ALA A 281 -20.04 12.63 -0.72
C ALA A 281 -21.36 13.30 -0.30
N ALA A 282 -21.58 13.46 1.00
CA ALA A 282 -22.77 14.13 1.56
C ALA A 282 -22.72 15.66 1.48
N GLY A 283 -21.61 16.27 1.03
CA GLY A 283 -21.43 17.72 0.99
C GLY A 283 -21.28 18.40 2.35
N LYS A 284 -21.05 17.63 3.42
CA LYS A 284 -20.79 18.15 4.78
C LYS A 284 -19.35 18.62 4.95
N VAL A 285 -18.45 18.10 4.11
CA VAL A 285 -17.07 18.50 3.98
C VAL A 285 -16.85 19.00 2.55
N GLY A 286 -16.16 20.13 2.39
CA GLY A 286 -15.87 20.68 1.08
C GLY A 286 -14.73 19.99 0.37
N MET A 287 -13.66 19.66 1.09
CA MET A 287 -12.42 19.10 0.57
C MET A 287 -11.94 17.93 1.43
N TRP A 288 -11.41 16.91 0.80
CA TRP A 288 -10.73 15.81 1.45
C TRP A 288 -9.22 15.86 1.17
N TRP A 289 -8.45 15.96 2.19
CA TRP A 289 -7.00 15.95 2.16
C TRP A 289 -6.51 14.50 2.08
N THR A 290 -6.23 14.03 0.86
CA THR A 290 -5.96 12.60 0.57
C THR A 290 -5.09 12.44 -0.68
N GLY A 291 -4.83 11.19 -1.06
CA GLY A 291 -4.08 10.82 -2.24
C GLY A 291 -4.91 10.11 -3.33
N PRO A 292 -4.28 9.70 -4.45
CA PRO A 292 -4.97 9.11 -5.60
C PRO A 292 -5.70 7.80 -5.29
N TRP A 293 -5.31 7.07 -4.26
CA TRP A 293 -5.99 5.83 -3.81
C TRP A 293 -7.46 6.03 -3.40
N ALA A 294 -7.86 7.26 -3.09
CA ALA A 294 -9.23 7.57 -2.69
C ALA A 294 -10.17 7.77 -3.89
N ILE A 295 -9.66 8.06 -5.09
CA ILE A 295 -10.45 8.57 -6.21
C ILE A 295 -11.46 7.55 -6.74
N ALA A 296 -11.09 6.28 -6.84
CA ALA A 296 -12.04 5.24 -7.26
C ALA A 296 -13.28 5.22 -6.35
N GLY A 297 -13.11 5.41 -5.03
CA GLY A 297 -14.21 5.51 -4.08
C GLY A 297 -15.02 6.79 -4.21
N VAL A 298 -14.38 7.92 -4.52
CA VAL A 298 -15.04 9.22 -4.77
C VAL A 298 -15.92 9.15 -6.02
N GLU A 299 -15.43 8.48 -7.09
CA GLU A 299 -16.21 8.25 -8.31
C GLU A 299 -17.37 7.28 -8.12
N GLU A 300 -17.19 6.23 -7.29
CA GLU A 300 -18.26 5.30 -6.92
C GLU A 300 -19.41 6.04 -6.21
N ASP A 301 -19.07 6.99 -5.34
CA ASP A 301 -20.04 7.84 -4.65
C ASP A 301 -20.63 8.95 -5.56
N LYS A 302 -20.24 9.00 -6.84
CA LYS A 302 -20.72 9.94 -7.87
C LYS A 302 -20.50 11.41 -7.51
N VAL A 303 -19.41 11.71 -6.81
CA VAL A 303 -19.02 13.09 -6.50
C VAL A 303 -18.41 13.71 -7.75
N ASP A 304 -18.93 14.86 -8.20
CA ASP A 304 -18.23 15.72 -9.17
C ASP A 304 -17.11 16.45 -8.45
N TYR A 305 -15.89 15.94 -8.63
CA TYR A 305 -14.73 16.40 -7.88
C TYR A 305 -13.76 17.23 -8.74
N GLY A 306 -12.96 18.01 -8.05
CA GLY A 306 -11.73 18.59 -8.56
C GLY A 306 -10.57 18.28 -7.63
N ILE A 307 -9.36 18.49 -8.09
CA ILE A 307 -8.14 18.25 -7.31
C ILE A 307 -7.29 19.51 -7.35
N LEU A 308 -6.82 19.94 -6.18
CA LEU A 308 -5.97 21.12 -6.02
C LEU A 308 -4.62 20.69 -5.42
N PRO A 309 -3.50 21.15 -5.96
CA PRO A 309 -2.23 21.12 -5.28
C PRO A 309 -2.34 21.77 -3.89
N PHE A 310 -1.62 21.21 -2.92
CA PHE A 310 -1.62 21.68 -1.55
C PHE A 310 -0.24 21.51 -0.94
N GLY A 311 0.41 22.59 -0.62
CA GLY A 311 1.77 22.58 -0.10
C GLY A 311 2.76 21.89 -1.04
N ARG A 312 3.71 21.17 -0.46
CA ARG A 312 4.69 20.34 -1.16
C ARG A 312 4.64 18.91 -0.62
N PRO A 313 3.87 18.00 -1.25
CA PRO A 313 3.73 16.63 -0.75
C PRO A 313 5.03 15.82 -0.90
N PHE A 314 5.12 14.67 -0.24
CA PHE A 314 6.02 13.63 -0.70
C PHE A 314 5.63 13.17 -2.11
N VAL A 315 6.64 12.89 -2.94
CA VAL A 315 6.50 12.04 -4.11
C VAL A 315 6.89 10.64 -3.67
N GLY A 316 5.90 9.87 -3.23
CA GLY A 316 6.06 8.48 -2.84
C GLY A 316 6.01 7.56 -4.05
N ILE A 317 6.80 6.50 -4.03
CA ILE A 317 6.80 5.48 -5.08
C ILE A 317 6.33 4.17 -4.48
N LYS A 318 5.20 3.64 -4.95
CA LYS A 318 4.87 2.24 -4.72
C LYS A 318 5.70 1.38 -5.65
N ALA A 319 6.22 0.30 -5.11
CA ALA A 319 7.09 -0.61 -5.83
C ALA A 319 6.88 -2.06 -5.41
N LEU A 320 7.23 -2.98 -6.28
CA LEU A 320 7.41 -4.38 -5.95
C LEU A 320 8.87 -4.60 -5.59
N LEU A 321 9.12 -5.18 -4.41
CA LEU A 321 10.44 -5.51 -3.87
C LEU A 321 10.54 -7.03 -3.77
N MET A 322 11.64 -7.62 -4.25
CA MET A 322 11.88 -9.06 -4.10
C MET A 322 12.54 -9.35 -2.76
N THR A 323 12.06 -10.35 -2.03
CA THR A 323 12.66 -10.76 -0.78
C THR A 323 13.72 -11.84 -0.97
N LYS A 324 14.60 -12.02 0.03
CA LYS A 324 15.54 -13.13 0.03
C LYS A 324 14.83 -14.50 0.02
N ASN A 325 13.60 -14.61 0.51
CA ASN A 325 12.85 -15.87 0.54
C ASN A 325 12.48 -16.34 -0.88
N ALA A 326 12.29 -15.44 -1.85
CA ALA A 326 12.15 -15.83 -3.25
C ALA A 326 13.41 -16.55 -3.77
N VAL A 327 14.58 -16.04 -3.44
CA VAL A 327 15.88 -16.64 -3.82
C VAL A 327 16.08 -17.98 -3.11
N ASP A 328 15.86 -18.00 -1.79
CA ASP A 328 16.04 -19.19 -0.96
C ASP A 328 15.14 -20.36 -1.40
N ARG A 329 13.95 -20.06 -1.95
CA ARG A 329 12.99 -21.06 -2.49
C ARG A 329 13.22 -21.43 -3.95
N GLY A 330 14.16 -20.77 -4.64
CA GLY A 330 14.37 -20.94 -6.09
C GLY A 330 13.31 -20.27 -6.96
N ASN A 331 12.55 -19.32 -6.42
CA ASN A 331 11.46 -18.61 -7.09
C ASN A 331 11.89 -17.28 -7.73
N ALA A 332 13.17 -16.89 -7.66
CA ALA A 332 13.63 -15.55 -8.02
C ALA A 332 13.29 -15.17 -9.47
N ASP A 333 13.51 -16.07 -10.43
CA ASP A 333 13.24 -15.79 -11.85
C ASP A 333 11.74 -15.58 -12.10
N LEU A 334 10.89 -16.44 -11.52
CA LEU A 334 9.44 -16.34 -11.65
C LEU A 334 8.91 -15.09 -10.95
N ALA A 335 9.43 -14.78 -9.75
CA ALA A 335 9.08 -13.57 -9.03
C ALA A 335 9.45 -12.31 -9.83
N LEU A 336 10.64 -12.29 -10.45
CA LEU A 336 11.04 -11.16 -11.30
C LEU A 336 10.18 -11.03 -12.57
N ASP A 337 9.78 -12.15 -13.17
CA ASP A 337 8.86 -12.15 -14.30
C ASP A 337 7.48 -11.57 -13.93
N ILE A 338 6.93 -11.99 -12.79
CA ILE A 338 5.67 -11.43 -12.24
C ILE A 338 5.82 -9.93 -11.98
N MET A 339 6.92 -9.49 -11.37
CA MET A 339 7.18 -8.06 -11.13
C MET A 339 7.22 -7.26 -12.43
N LYS A 340 7.92 -7.76 -13.45
CA LYS A 340 7.98 -7.13 -14.79
C LYS A 340 6.63 -7.11 -15.50
N TYR A 341 5.85 -8.19 -15.41
CA TYR A 341 4.51 -8.24 -15.94
C TYR A 341 3.61 -7.18 -15.28
N PHE A 342 3.58 -7.17 -13.95
CA PHE A 342 2.74 -6.25 -13.19
C PHE A 342 3.09 -4.78 -13.46
N THR A 343 4.38 -4.47 -13.59
CA THR A 343 4.87 -3.12 -13.90
C THR A 343 5.01 -2.86 -15.41
N SER A 344 4.39 -3.66 -16.27
CA SER A 344 4.36 -3.42 -17.72
C SER A 344 3.41 -2.26 -18.07
N ALA A 345 3.64 -1.62 -19.22
CA ALA A 345 2.82 -0.50 -19.67
C ALA A 345 1.33 -0.90 -19.85
N GLU A 346 1.06 -2.10 -20.35
CA GLU A 346 -0.30 -2.60 -20.54
C GLU A 346 -1.04 -2.78 -19.22
N VAL A 347 -0.42 -3.47 -18.25
CA VAL A 347 -1.03 -3.73 -16.94
C VAL A 347 -1.20 -2.44 -16.17
N GLN A 348 -0.19 -1.57 -16.16
CA GLN A 348 -0.25 -0.30 -15.46
C GLN A 348 -1.27 0.67 -16.07
N LYS A 349 -1.47 0.65 -17.40
CA LYS A 349 -2.59 1.36 -18.04
C LYS A 349 -3.93 0.85 -17.54
N LYS A 350 -4.16 -0.47 -17.54
CA LYS A 350 -5.43 -1.08 -17.06
C LYS A 350 -5.72 -0.68 -15.61
N ILE A 351 -4.72 -0.78 -14.73
CA ILE A 351 -4.84 -0.40 -13.31
C ILE A 351 -5.14 1.09 -13.18
N ALA A 352 -4.42 1.95 -13.88
CA ALA A 352 -4.61 3.41 -13.82
C ALA A 352 -6.02 3.83 -14.26
N LEU A 353 -6.57 3.21 -15.30
CA LEU A 353 -7.93 3.52 -15.78
C LEU A 353 -9.01 3.14 -14.74
N VAL A 354 -8.79 2.10 -13.94
CA VAL A 354 -9.72 1.66 -12.88
C VAL A 354 -9.46 2.43 -11.58
N ASN A 355 -8.23 2.42 -11.10
CA ASN A 355 -7.85 2.96 -9.79
C ASN A 355 -7.56 4.46 -9.79
N LYS A 356 -7.47 5.09 -10.98
CA LYS A 356 -7.16 6.53 -11.15
C LYS A 356 -5.78 6.90 -10.58
N THR A 357 -4.86 5.94 -10.57
CA THR A 357 -3.49 6.13 -10.09
C THR A 357 -2.58 6.78 -11.13
N ILE A 358 -1.44 7.26 -10.70
CA ILE A 358 -0.41 7.84 -11.57
C ILE A 358 0.64 6.74 -11.83
N PRO A 359 0.64 6.10 -13.01
CA PRO A 359 1.62 5.05 -13.30
C PRO A 359 3.05 5.56 -13.18
N ALA A 360 3.94 4.71 -12.66
CA ALA A 360 5.37 4.95 -12.72
C ALA A 360 5.96 4.67 -14.11
N VAL A 361 5.26 3.87 -14.91
CA VAL A 361 5.68 3.48 -16.28
C VAL A 361 5.40 4.62 -17.23
N THR A 362 6.44 5.15 -17.86
CA THR A 362 6.37 6.31 -18.78
C THR A 362 5.38 6.11 -19.92
N ALA A 363 5.37 4.93 -20.55
CA ALA A 363 4.46 4.64 -21.65
C ALA A 363 2.99 4.60 -21.22
N ALA A 364 2.68 4.08 -20.03
CA ALA A 364 1.34 4.07 -19.48
C ALA A 364 0.89 5.47 -19.07
N LEU A 365 1.77 6.26 -18.43
CA LEU A 365 1.47 7.63 -18.03
C LEU A 365 1.19 8.55 -19.22
N LYS A 366 1.91 8.36 -20.34
CA LYS A 366 1.76 9.13 -21.58
C LYS A 366 0.64 8.64 -22.48
N ASP A 367 0.00 7.51 -22.16
CA ASP A 367 -1.18 7.05 -22.90
C ASP A 367 -2.30 8.11 -22.82
N PRO A 368 -2.93 8.51 -23.95
CA PRO A 368 -3.91 9.61 -23.96
C PRO A 368 -5.12 9.37 -23.02
N GLU A 369 -5.55 8.12 -22.83
CA GLU A 369 -6.67 7.82 -21.93
C GLU A 369 -6.26 8.03 -20.46
N VAL A 370 -5.04 7.62 -20.07
CA VAL A 370 -4.50 7.81 -18.73
C VAL A 370 -4.17 9.29 -18.47
N ALA A 371 -3.46 9.91 -19.40
CA ALA A 371 -3.02 11.30 -19.27
C ALA A 371 -4.19 12.30 -19.17
N SER A 372 -5.37 11.95 -19.69
CA SER A 372 -6.58 12.79 -19.61
C SER A 372 -7.41 12.58 -18.34
N LEU A 373 -7.08 11.60 -17.49
CA LEU A 373 -7.80 11.39 -16.24
C LEU A 373 -7.64 12.60 -15.30
N ALA A 374 -8.75 13.10 -14.77
CA ALA A 374 -8.75 14.24 -13.86
C ALA A 374 -7.84 14.00 -12.63
N ALA A 375 -7.80 12.77 -12.13
CA ALA A 375 -6.92 12.37 -11.05
C ALA A 375 -5.44 12.49 -11.44
N VAL A 376 -5.05 11.99 -12.63
CA VAL A 376 -3.66 12.04 -13.11
C VAL A 376 -3.22 13.50 -13.32
N VAL A 377 -4.09 14.34 -13.90
CA VAL A 377 -3.81 15.77 -14.10
C VAL A 377 -3.65 16.48 -12.76
N GLY A 378 -4.62 16.31 -11.85
CA GLY A 378 -4.66 17.05 -10.58
C GLY A 378 -3.55 16.63 -9.59
N PHE A 379 -3.38 15.34 -9.36
CA PHE A 379 -2.28 14.86 -8.52
C PHE A 379 -0.92 15.04 -9.18
N GLY A 380 -0.82 14.93 -10.51
CA GLY A 380 0.41 15.24 -11.23
C GLY A 380 0.85 16.68 -11.01
N ALA A 381 -0.08 17.63 -10.98
CA ALA A 381 0.22 19.02 -10.64
C ALA A 381 0.74 19.18 -9.19
N ALA A 382 0.20 18.41 -8.23
CA ALA A 382 0.68 18.39 -6.85
C ALA A 382 2.09 17.77 -6.75
N LEU A 383 2.34 16.64 -7.45
CA LEU A 383 3.64 15.96 -7.46
C LEU A 383 4.75 16.82 -8.07
N ASN A 384 4.43 17.69 -9.03
CA ASN A 384 5.40 18.65 -9.59
C ASN A 384 5.93 19.67 -8.55
N LEU A 385 5.22 19.88 -7.45
CA LEU A 385 5.66 20.70 -6.32
C LEU A 385 6.35 19.86 -5.23
N GLY A 386 6.23 18.54 -5.31
CA GLY A 386 6.57 17.61 -4.26
C GLY A 386 8.06 17.45 -4.00
N ILE A 387 8.35 16.78 -2.90
CA ILE A 387 9.69 16.38 -2.47
C ILE A 387 9.79 14.85 -2.65
N PRO A 388 10.78 14.33 -3.39
CA PRO A 388 10.98 12.89 -3.49
C PRO A 388 11.11 12.23 -2.11
N MET A 389 10.36 11.15 -1.89
CA MET A 389 10.49 10.36 -0.66
C MET A 389 11.75 9.50 -0.78
N SER A 390 12.70 9.73 0.13
CA SER A 390 13.99 9.04 0.11
C SER A 390 13.83 7.55 0.44
N PRO A 391 14.48 6.64 -0.29
CA PRO A 391 14.58 5.23 0.07
C PRO A 391 15.64 4.94 1.14
N SER A 392 16.25 5.96 1.74
CA SER A 392 17.23 5.83 2.83
C SER A 392 16.65 5.06 4.03
N PRO A 393 17.44 4.26 4.75
CA PRO A 393 16.99 3.57 5.96
C PRO A 393 16.45 4.51 7.03
N PHE A 394 16.99 5.76 7.09
CA PHE A 394 16.54 6.76 8.05
C PHE A 394 15.12 7.27 7.80
N SER A 395 14.57 7.09 6.58
CA SER A 395 13.20 7.48 6.25
C SER A 395 12.16 6.81 7.16
N SER A 396 12.40 5.59 7.60
CA SER A 396 11.49 4.89 8.51
C SER A 396 11.41 5.53 9.91
N ALA A 397 12.42 6.29 10.33
CA ALA A 397 12.48 6.93 11.67
C ALA A 397 11.60 8.19 11.78
N GLN A 398 11.06 8.71 10.66
CA GLN A 398 10.27 9.95 10.66
C GLN A 398 8.79 9.73 11.01
N TRP A 399 8.23 8.56 10.70
CA TRP A 399 6.77 8.34 10.68
C TRP A 399 6.13 8.52 12.05
N ASP A 400 6.60 7.80 13.04
CA ASP A 400 6.04 7.82 14.39
C ASP A 400 6.24 9.17 15.11
N PRO A 401 7.45 9.77 15.15
CA PRO A 401 7.66 11.07 15.78
C PRO A 401 6.79 12.19 15.19
N VAL A 402 6.78 12.34 13.85
CA VAL A 402 6.00 13.40 13.18
C VAL A 402 4.52 13.17 13.32
N GLY A 403 4.06 11.91 13.19
CA GLY A 403 2.65 11.58 13.33
C GLY A 403 2.13 11.85 14.73
N LYS A 404 2.85 11.45 15.77
CA LYS A 404 2.48 11.70 17.18
C LYS A 404 2.47 13.19 17.50
N ALA A 405 3.48 13.94 17.06
CA ALA A 405 3.53 15.39 17.27
C ALA A 405 2.36 16.08 16.59
N SER A 406 2.06 15.72 15.32
CA SER A 406 0.94 16.28 14.57
C SER A 406 -0.40 15.99 15.25
N ALA A 407 -0.62 14.80 15.74
CA ALA A 407 -1.83 14.43 16.49
C ALA A 407 -1.95 15.19 17.81
N ALA A 408 -0.86 15.34 18.56
CA ALA A 408 -0.83 16.11 19.82
C ALA A 408 -1.12 17.60 19.58
N ILE A 409 -0.61 18.18 18.49
CA ILE A 409 -0.89 19.56 18.09
C ILE A 409 -2.36 19.70 17.66
N TRP A 410 -2.86 18.79 16.84
CA TRP A 410 -4.23 18.83 16.34
C TRP A 410 -5.27 18.77 17.44
N THR A 411 -5.05 17.93 18.44
CA THR A 411 -5.92 17.80 19.61
C THR A 411 -5.73 18.90 20.65
N GLY A 412 -4.66 19.69 20.56
CA GLY A 412 -4.26 20.68 21.55
C GLY A 412 -3.66 20.07 22.83
N ALA A 413 -3.22 18.80 22.78
CA ALA A 413 -2.57 18.11 23.89
C ALA A 413 -1.17 18.67 24.19
N GLN A 414 -0.48 19.20 23.16
CA GLN A 414 0.81 19.88 23.29
C GLN A 414 0.81 21.16 22.47
N THR A 415 1.68 22.12 22.86
CA THR A 415 1.99 23.27 22.02
C THR A 415 2.82 22.83 20.80
N PRO A 416 2.76 23.57 19.67
CA PRO A 416 3.61 23.29 18.50
C PRO A 416 5.09 23.13 18.84
N GLU A 417 5.65 24.03 19.65
CA GLU A 417 7.06 24.02 20.03
C GLU A 417 7.43 22.77 20.84
N ALA A 418 6.60 22.41 21.84
CA ALA A 418 6.87 21.24 22.68
C ALA A 418 6.75 19.93 21.85
N ALA A 419 5.70 19.80 21.05
CA ALA A 419 5.49 18.61 20.23
C ALA A 419 6.62 18.39 19.21
N MET A 420 7.07 19.47 18.56
CA MET A 420 8.15 19.38 17.57
C MET A 420 9.53 19.14 18.21
N ALA A 421 9.80 19.66 19.41
CA ALA A 421 11.00 19.35 20.17
C ALA A 421 11.05 17.86 20.60
N ASP A 422 9.92 17.32 21.04
CA ASP A 422 9.80 15.90 21.39
C ASP A 422 9.98 15.02 20.14
N ALA A 423 9.39 15.41 19.01
CA ALA A 423 9.54 14.71 17.73
C ALA A 423 11.01 14.71 17.25
N GLN A 424 11.72 15.85 17.35
CA GLN A 424 13.14 15.96 17.03
C GLN A 424 13.95 14.94 17.84
N THR A 425 13.76 14.93 19.16
CA THR A 425 14.51 14.05 20.07
C THR A 425 14.22 12.57 19.79
N ALA A 426 12.95 12.23 19.55
CA ALA A 426 12.54 10.86 19.23
C ALA A 426 13.13 10.38 17.90
N ALA A 427 13.09 11.21 16.86
CA ALA A 427 13.65 10.90 15.56
C ALA A 427 15.18 10.77 15.61
N GLU A 428 15.89 11.66 16.30
CA GLU A 428 17.33 11.57 16.51
C GLU A 428 17.73 10.28 17.21
N THR A 429 16.96 9.87 18.22
CA THR A 429 17.17 8.60 18.94
C THR A 429 16.99 7.41 18.01
N ALA A 430 15.95 7.42 17.17
CA ALA A 430 15.70 6.36 16.21
C ALA A 430 16.80 6.29 15.13
N VAL A 431 17.24 7.43 14.59
CA VAL A 431 18.36 7.52 13.63
C VAL A 431 19.65 7.00 14.24
N ALA A 432 19.96 7.38 15.50
CA ALA A 432 21.17 6.92 16.18
C ALA A 432 21.20 5.39 16.37
N ALA A 433 20.04 4.76 16.56
CA ALA A 433 19.94 3.30 16.66
C ALA A 433 20.14 2.57 15.32
N MET A 434 20.14 3.29 14.19
CA MET A 434 20.34 2.74 12.84
C MET A 434 21.79 2.93 12.33
N LYS A 435 22.59 3.75 13.00
CA LYS A 435 24.02 4.00 12.70
C LYS A 435 24.92 3.03 13.43
#